data_50a66ed603605d5922eb8d0efe6dc1fc
#
_entry.id   50a66ed603605d5922eb8d0efe6dc1fc
#
_cell.length_a   1.000
_cell.length_b   1.000
_cell.length_c   1.000
_cell.angle_alpha   90.00
_cell.angle_beta   90.00
_cell.angle_gamma   90.00
#
_symmetry.space_group_name_H-M   'P 1'
#
loop_
_entity.id
_entity.type
_entity.pdbx_description
1 polymer ?
#
loop_
_entity_poly.entity_id
_entity_poly.type
_entity_poly.pdbx_seq_one_letter_code
_entity_poly.pdbx_strand_id
1 'polypeptide(L)'
;SRSSDGGRTWKPIEGINFPGDGHQDGMGFLNSGRWLIAVVTSNQPWSHGGHTEMGLVGGYRTFKREGQAADRHITFWHSDDQGKTWTDSKPFKGPFKWVSPSVSHFIESDDGSIALPVFGCVTDEDMGSYSSSNGVVRSHDGGKTWGDFSFVFRTQPPGPDDYQPEPRYSEMDIAQLPNGHWVAFSRNERITMGPVGWGSTDVALSTNLGRTWRRTGGSLQGVSQQKGVVLPDGAIALTFRSHSWAGPGVAISYDEGRS
;
A
#
# COMPACT_ATOMS: atom_id res chain seq x y z
N SER A 1 11.13 -15.94 11.06
CA SER A 1 12.17 -15.84 12.11
C SER A 1 11.73 -14.91 13.22
N ARG A 2 12.22 -15.12 14.44
CA ARG A 2 11.96 -14.29 15.64
C ARG A 2 13.29 -13.87 16.26
N SER A 3 13.35 -12.63 16.72
CA SER A 3 14.42 -12.11 17.55
C SER A 3 13.92 -11.87 18.98
N SER A 4 14.73 -12.16 19.98
CA SER A 4 14.49 -11.87 21.39
C SER A 4 15.53 -10.86 21.97
N ASP A 5 16.40 -10.31 21.12
CA ASP A 5 17.52 -9.45 21.50
C ASP A 5 17.53 -8.11 20.73
N GLY A 6 16.36 -7.61 20.35
CA GLY A 6 16.21 -6.35 19.61
C GLY A 6 16.68 -6.42 18.16
N GLY A 7 16.55 -7.58 17.53
CA GLY A 7 16.90 -7.77 16.11
C GLY A 7 18.38 -8.06 15.84
N ARG A 8 19.21 -8.28 16.87
CA ARG A 8 20.62 -8.61 16.70
C ARG A 8 20.83 -10.03 16.20
N THR A 9 20.03 -10.97 16.68
CA THR A 9 20.02 -12.35 16.19
C THR A 9 18.59 -12.78 15.85
N TRP A 10 18.47 -13.70 14.89
CA TRP A 10 17.19 -14.19 14.40
C TRP A 10 17.18 -15.72 14.34
N LYS A 11 16.15 -16.35 14.89
CA LYS A 11 15.95 -17.79 14.84
C LYS A 11 14.71 -18.12 14.03
N PRO A 12 14.70 -19.18 13.22
CA PRO A 12 13.48 -19.72 12.62
C PRO A 12 12.44 -20.00 13.70
N ILE A 13 11.18 -19.77 13.40
CA ILE A 13 10.08 -20.19 14.26
C ILE A 13 9.57 -21.51 13.67
N GLU A 14 9.65 -22.58 14.45
CA GLU A 14 9.13 -23.88 14.05
C GLU A 14 7.61 -23.92 14.21
N GLY A 15 6.93 -24.68 13.34
CA GLY A 15 5.49 -24.93 13.44
C GLY A 15 4.60 -23.79 12.97
N ILE A 16 5.15 -22.73 12.38
CA ILE A 16 4.33 -21.72 11.67
C ILE A 16 4.00 -22.24 10.28
N ASN A 17 2.73 -22.27 9.97
CA ASN A 17 2.23 -22.65 8.66
C ASN A 17 1.49 -21.44 8.06
N PHE A 18 2.14 -20.66 7.20
CA PHE A 18 1.49 -19.52 6.58
C PHE A 18 0.42 -19.99 5.59
N PRO A 19 -0.78 -19.38 5.63
CA PRO A 19 -1.85 -19.74 4.74
C PRO A 19 -1.59 -19.22 3.31
N GLY A 20 -1.98 -20.03 2.33
CA GLY A 20 -1.99 -19.66 0.91
C GLY A 20 -0.63 -19.67 0.23
N ASP A 21 -0.68 -19.76 -1.07
CA ASP A 21 0.45 -19.77 -2.02
C ASP A 21 0.64 -18.39 -2.68
N GLY A 22 -0.10 -17.38 -2.21
CA GLY A 22 -0.09 -16.02 -2.74
C GLY A 22 1.02 -15.14 -2.14
N HIS A 23 1.18 -13.97 -2.72
CA HIS A 23 2.02 -12.92 -2.14
C HIS A 23 1.42 -12.43 -0.82
N GLN A 24 2.21 -12.47 0.24
CA GLN A 24 1.88 -11.95 1.56
C GLN A 24 2.38 -10.50 1.63
N ASP A 25 1.51 -9.56 1.26
CA ASP A 25 1.89 -8.16 1.16
C ASP A 25 1.51 -7.33 2.41
N GLY A 26 0.84 -7.95 3.38
CA GLY A 26 0.49 -7.32 4.65
C GLY A 26 0.58 -8.31 5.80
N MET A 27 1.37 -7.98 6.82
CA MET A 27 1.47 -8.75 8.05
C MET A 27 1.46 -7.83 9.25
N GLY A 28 0.80 -8.23 10.33
CA GLY A 28 0.75 -7.47 11.57
C GLY A 28 0.54 -8.33 12.79
N PHE A 29 1.00 -7.80 13.91
CA PHE A 29 0.83 -8.38 15.23
C PHE A 29 0.07 -7.35 16.06
N LEU A 30 -1.15 -7.69 16.46
CA LEU A 30 -1.98 -6.80 17.24
C LEU A 30 -1.57 -6.80 18.72
N ASN A 31 -1.89 -5.74 19.44
CA ASN A 31 -1.66 -5.62 20.88
C ASN A 31 -2.38 -6.72 21.68
N SER A 32 -3.46 -7.26 21.15
CA SER A 32 -4.16 -8.44 21.68
C SER A 32 -3.35 -9.75 21.63
N GLY A 33 -2.23 -9.76 20.88
CA GLY A 33 -1.45 -10.96 20.57
C GLY A 33 -1.92 -11.71 19.32
N ARG A 34 -3.01 -11.28 18.66
CA ARG A 34 -3.49 -11.85 17.40
C ARG A 34 -2.53 -11.49 16.25
N TRP A 35 -2.29 -12.44 15.38
CA TRP A 35 -1.56 -12.25 14.15
C TRP A 35 -2.51 -12.07 12.98
N LEU A 36 -2.18 -11.18 12.06
CA LEU A 36 -2.94 -10.93 10.84
C LEU A 36 -2.03 -11.06 9.63
N ILE A 37 -2.59 -11.63 8.56
CA ILE A 37 -1.95 -11.68 7.24
C ILE A 37 -2.99 -11.30 6.18
N ALA A 38 -2.58 -10.49 5.22
CA ALA A 38 -3.35 -10.22 4.01
C ALA A 38 -2.66 -10.90 2.82
N VAL A 39 -3.40 -11.73 2.13
CA VAL A 39 -2.91 -12.52 0.99
C VAL A 39 -3.67 -12.12 -0.26
N VAL A 40 -2.97 -11.80 -1.32
CA VAL A 40 -3.57 -11.62 -2.64
C VAL A 40 -3.94 -12.99 -3.21
N THR A 41 -5.21 -13.17 -3.44
CA THR A 41 -5.71 -14.37 -4.10
C THR A 41 -6.12 -14.04 -5.52
N SER A 42 -5.74 -14.87 -6.47
CA SER A 42 -6.10 -14.76 -7.89
C SER A 42 -6.54 -16.11 -8.41
N ASN A 43 -7.57 -16.12 -9.26
CA ASN A 43 -8.00 -17.32 -9.96
C ASN A 43 -7.08 -17.71 -11.14
N GLN A 44 -6.03 -16.94 -11.39
CA GLN A 44 -5.03 -17.21 -12.42
C GLN A 44 -3.61 -17.15 -11.83
N PRO A 45 -2.66 -17.95 -12.37
CA PRO A 45 -1.26 -17.86 -11.98
C PRO A 45 -0.76 -16.42 -12.11
N TRP A 46 0.07 -16.02 -11.18
CA TRP A 46 0.72 -14.71 -11.21
C TRP A 46 1.63 -14.65 -12.45
N SER A 47 1.15 -14.11 -13.53
CA SER A 47 2.00 -13.69 -14.64
C SER A 47 2.27 -12.20 -14.45
N HIS A 48 3.52 -11.82 -14.42
CA HIS A 48 3.90 -10.47 -14.79
C HIS A 48 3.50 -10.36 -16.28
N GLY A 49 2.22 -10.06 -16.53
CA GLY A 49 1.69 -9.91 -17.88
C GLY A 49 2.62 -8.99 -18.65
N GLY A 50 2.99 -9.37 -19.85
CA GLY A 50 3.85 -8.58 -20.71
C GLY A 50 3.31 -7.15 -20.79
N HIS A 51 4.20 -6.19 -20.63
CA HIS A 51 3.86 -4.79 -20.86
C HIS A 51 4.21 -4.51 -22.32
N THR A 52 3.21 -4.29 -23.18
CA THR A 52 3.47 -3.76 -24.50
C THR A 52 3.59 -2.25 -24.41
N GLU A 53 4.75 -1.71 -24.75
CA GLU A 53 4.94 -0.28 -24.86
C GLU A 53 4.06 0.25 -26.00
N MET A 54 3.11 1.15 -25.67
CA MET A 54 2.19 1.74 -26.63
C MET A 54 2.75 2.99 -27.32
N GLY A 55 3.93 3.46 -26.89
CA GLY A 55 4.58 4.64 -27.42
C GLY A 55 4.66 5.80 -26.44
N LEU A 56 4.99 6.98 -26.96
CA LEU A 56 5.16 8.21 -26.19
C LEU A 56 3.94 9.12 -26.40
N VAL A 57 3.25 9.47 -25.34
CA VAL A 57 2.20 10.49 -25.35
C VAL A 57 2.64 11.63 -24.43
N GLY A 58 2.76 12.84 -24.98
CA GLY A 58 3.24 14.00 -24.22
C GLY A 58 4.63 13.84 -23.60
N GLY A 59 5.52 13.02 -24.20
CA GLY A 59 6.84 12.72 -23.65
C GLY A 59 6.89 11.62 -22.61
N TYR A 60 5.77 10.93 -22.34
CA TYR A 60 5.67 9.85 -21.36
C TYR A 60 5.50 8.51 -22.08
N ARG A 61 6.16 7.47 -21.57
CA ARG A 61 5.94 6.10 -22.04
C ARG A 61 4.58 5.61 -21.56
N THR A 62 3.77 5.15 -22.48
CA THR A 62 2.48 4.50 -22.19
C THR A 62 2.63 2.99 -22.40
N PHE A 63 2.00 2.21 -21.53
CA PHE A 63 2.05 0.76 -21.58
C PHE A 63 0.63 0.19 -21.56
N LYS A 64 0.38 -0.78 -22.42
CA LYS A 64 -0.80 -1.64 -22.33
C LYS A 64 -0.40 -2.93 -21.64
N ARG A 65 -1.17 -3.36 -20.67
CA ARG A 65 -0.98 -4.66 -20.04
C ARG A 65 -1.76 -5.71 -20.83
N GLU A 66 -1.07 -6.71 -21.33
CA GLU A 66 -1.69 -7.88 -21.94
C GLU A 66 -1.86 -8.98 -20.88
N GLY A 67 -3.02 -9.64 -20.88
CA GLY A 67 -3.29 -10.78 -20.00
C GLY A 67 -3.54 -10.39 -18.54
N GLN A 68 -4.67 -9.77 -18.27
CA GLN A 68 -5.04 -9.41 -16.90
C GLN A 68 -5.61 -10.61 -16.15
N ALA A 69 -5.11 -10.82 -14.94
CA ALA A 69 -5.83 -11.59 -13.94
C ALA A 69 -7.09 -10.80 -13.57
N ALA A 70 -8.21 -11.14 -14.19
CA ALA A 70 -9.44 -10.39 -14.09
C ALA A 70 -10.07 -10.41 -12.70
N ASP A 71 -9.60 -11.27 -11.80
CA ASP A 71 -10.18 -11.43 -10.47
C ASP A 71 -9.09 -11.57 -9.41
N ARG A 72 -8.67 -10.44 -8.87
CA ARG A 72 -7.82 -10.37 -7.68
C ARG A 72 -8.59 -9.78 -6.52
N HIS A 73 -8.50 -10.45 -5.39
CA HIS A 73 -9.07 -10.02 -4.13
C HIS A 73 -8.08 -10.27 -2.99
N ILE A 74 -8.36 -9.71 -1.85
CA ILE A 74 -7.57 -9.93 -0.63
C ILE A 74 -8.33 -10.89 0.25
N THR A 75 -7.68 -11.99 0.66
CA THR A 75 -8.13 -12.82 1.76
C THR A 75 -7.32 -12.46 3.00
N PHE A 76 -8.00 -12.11 4.07
CA PHE A 76 -7.35 -11.87 5.35
C PHE A 76 -7.40 -13.12 6.20
N TRP A 77 -6.32 -13.37 6.91
CA TRP A 77 -6.19 -14.49 7.81
C TRP A 77 -5.81 -13.98 9.18
N HIS A 78 -6.34 -14.61 10.21
CA HIS A 78 -5.95 -14.34 11.58
C HIS A 78 -5.57 -15.62 12.32
N SER A 79 -4.65 -15.48 13.28
CA SER A 79 -4.21 -16.53 14.18
C SER A 79 -4.19 -16.02 15.60
N ASP A 80 -4.78 -16.80 16.52
CA ASP A 80 -4.80 -16.54 17.97
C ASP A 80 -3.78 -17.42 18.73
N ASP A 81 -3.01 -18.26 18.02
CA ASP A 81 -2.06 -19.24 18.56
C ASP A 81 -0.64 -19.05 18.02
N GLN A 82 -0.28 -17.81 17.68
CA GLN A 82 1.05 -17.43 17.18
C GLN A 82 1.41 -18.10 15.84
N GLY A 83 0.43 -18.21 14.95
CA GLY A 83 0.65 -18.69 13.58
C GLY A 83 0.62 -20.21 13.41
N LYS A 84 0.21 -20.98 14.42
CA LYS A 84 0.09 -22.44 14.31
C LYS A 84 -1.15 -22.83 13.51
N THR A 85 -2.27 -22.15 13.79
CA THR A 85 -3.52 -22.29 13.03
C THR A 85 -4.00 -20.93 12.54
N TRP A 86 -4.72 -20.94 11.41
CA TRP A 86 -5.20 -19.75 10.76
C TRP A 86 -6.67 -19.89 10.38
N THR A 87 -7.41 -18.81 10.55
CA THR A 87 -8.79 -18.69 10.10
C THR A 87 -8.89 -17.56 9.08
N ASP A 88 -9.52 -17.81 7.95
CA ASP A 88 -9.73 -16.83 6.90
C ASP A 88 -11.01 -16.01 7.10
N SER A 89 -11.01 -14.83 6.53
CA SER A 89 -12.18 -13.97 6.36
C SER A 89 -12.81 -14.20 4.99
N LYS A 90 -14.02 -13.66 4.80
CA LYS A 90 -14.56 -13.50 3.45
C LYS A 90 -13.63 -12.62 2.62
N PRO A 91 -13.43 -12.95 1.32
CA PRO A 91 -12.61 -12.15 0.43
C PRO A 91 -13.08 -10.70 0.35
N PHE A 92 -12.14 -9.77 0.42
CA PHE A 92 -12.37 -8.34 0.22
C PHE A 92 -11.98 -7.94 -1.20
N LYS A 93 -12.87 -7.25 -1.88
CA LYS A 93 -12.62 -6.62 -3.18
C LYS A 93 -12.94 -5.13 -3.15
N GLY A 94 -13.92 -4.72 -2.36
CA GLY A 94 -14.36 -3.34 -2.24
C GLY A 94 -14.83 -2.76 -3.58
N PRO A 95 -14.51 -1.50 -3.88
CA PRO A 95 -14.90 -0.86 -5.14
C PRO A 95 -13.98 -1.24 -6.32
N PHE A 96 -13.03 -2.15 -6.14
CA PHE A 96 -12.01 -2.45 -7.11
C PHE A 96 -12.41 -3.58 -8.08
N LYS A 97 -11.97 -3.49 -9.30
CA LYS A 97 -11.93 -4.59 -10.26
C LYS A 97 -10.84 -5.60 -9.89
N TRP A 98 -9.75 -5.08 -9.38
CA TRP A 98 -8.62 -5.80 -8.85
C TRP A 98 -8.01 -5.04 -7.66
N VAL A 99 -7.67 -5.73 -6.60
CA VAL A 99 -7.11 -5.13 -5.38
C VAL A 99 -5.96 -5.96 -4.82
N SER A 100 -4.99 -5.27 -4.22
CA SER A 100 -3.84 -5.82 -3.51
C SER A 100 -3.59 -5.03 -2.22
N PRO A 101 -3.03 -5.65 -1.17
CA PRO A 101 -2.44 -4.89 -0.07
C PRO A 101 -1.31 -3.99 -0.58
N SER A 102 -1.10 -2.88 0.07
CA SER A 102 -0.07 -1.89 -0.29
C SER A 102 1.26 -2.15 0.38
N VAL A 103 1.77 -3.38 0.39
CA VAL A 103 3.08 -3.71 1.01
C VAL A 103 3.29 -2.94 2.32
N SER A 104 2.31 -2.99 3.22
CA SER A 104 2.23 -2.18 4.42
C SER A 104 1.99 -3.06 5.65
N HIS A 105 1.76 -2.44 6.79
CA HIS A 105 1.43 -3.11 8.04
C HIS A 105 -0.02 -2.83 8.43
N PHE A 106 -0.57 -3.66 9.31
CA PHE A 106 -1.86 -3.39 9.93
C PHE A 106 -1.71 -2.30 10.99
N ILE A 107 -2.66 -1.38 11.01
CA ILE A 107 -2.70 -0.24 11.92
C ILE A 107 -3.84 -0.47 12.91
N GLU A 108 -3.53 -0.52 14.19
CA GLU A 108 -4.54 -0.47 15.25
C GLU A 108 -4.88 0.99 15.53
N SER A 109 -6.13 1.37 15.24
CA SER A 109 -6.63 2.74 15.46
C SER A 109 -7.07 2.95 16.90
N ASP A 110 -7.08 4.22 17.33
CA ASP A 110 -7.56 4.61 18.66
C ASP A 110 -9.05 4.28 18.93
N ASP A 111 -9.86 4.13 17.86
CA ASP A 111 -11.26 3.68 17.96
C ASP A 111 -11.39 2.15 18.05
N GLY A 112 -10.29 1.41 18.14
CA GLY A 112 -10.24 -0.04 18.20
C GLY A 112 -10.41 -0.74 16.83
N SER A 113 -10.57 0.00 15.75
CA SER A 113 -10.56 -0.57 14.40
C SER A 113 -9.15 -0.95 13.97
N ILE A 114 -9.07 -1.93 13.07
CA ILE A 114 -7.82 -2.33 12.44
C ILE A 114 -7.89 -1.92 10.97
N ALA A 115 -6.89 -1.22 10.49
CA ALA A 115 -6.82 -0.73 9.13
C ALA A 115 -5.66 -1.36 8.34
N LEU A 116 -5.85 -1.53 7.04
CA LEU A 116 -4.80 -1.92 6.10
C LEU A 116 -4.85 -1.05 4.85
N PRO A 117 -3.72 -0.44 4.46
CA PRO A 117 -3.58 0.20 3.16
C PRO A 117 -3.69 -0.80 2.01
N VAL A 118 -4.43 -0.44 0.98
CA VAL A 118 -4.64 -1.25 -0.24
C VAL A 118 -4.54 -0.39 -1.49
N PHE A 119 -4.30 -1.02 -2.63
CA PHE A 119 -4.35 -0.35 -3.93
C PHE A 119 -4.98 -1.24 -4.98
N GLY A 120 -5.48 -0.63 -6.04
CA GLY A 120 -6.09 -1.40 -7.14
C GLY A 120 -6.73 -0.53 -8.21
N CYS A 121 -7.20 -1.18 -9.26
CA CYS A 121 -7.92 -0.57 -10.36
C CYS A 121 -9.42 -0.56 -10.07
N VAL A 122 -10.07 0.59 -10.26
CA VAL A 122 -11.50 0.76 -9.91
C VAL A 122 -12.39 0.51 -11.12
N THR A 123 -11.98 0.95 -12.31
CA THR A 123 -12.75 0.85 -13.55
C THR A 123 -12.09 -0.10 -14.55
N ASP A 124 -12.82 -0.47 -15.61
CA ASP A 124 -12.24 -1.24 -16.72
C ASP A 124 -11.23 -0.40 -17.51
N GLU A 125 -11.42 0.92 -17.55
CA GLU A 125 -10.47 1.86 -18.14
C GLU A 125 -9.16 1.91 -17.34
N ASP A 126 -9.23 1.97 -16.00
CA ASP A 126 -8.06 1.85 -15.13
C ASP A 126 -7.31 0.55 -15.37
N MET A 127 -8.04 -0.54 -15.60
CA MET A 127 -7.45 -1.83 -15.94
C MET A 127 -6.70 -1.77 -17.28
N GLY A 128 -7.25 -1.09 -18.29
CA GLY A 128 -6.65 -0.89 -19.60
C GLY A 128 -5.41 0.02 -19.58
N SER A 129 -5.46 1.10 -18.81
CA SER A 129 -4.37 2.09 -18.69
C SER A 129 -3.36 1.75 -17.59
N TYR A 130 -3.62 0.72 -16.81
CA TYR A 130 -2.84 0.38 -15.61
C TYR A 130 -2.80 1.49 -14.55
N SER A 131 -3.88 2.24 -14.45
CA SER A 131 -4.06 3.26 -13.43
C SER A 131 -4.61 2.66 -12.15
N SER A 132 -4.01 2.95 -11.02
CA SER A 132 -4.43 2.42 -9.73
C SER A 132 -4.67 3.51 -8.71
N SER A 133 -5.60 3.26 -7.82
CA SER A 133 -5.98 4.11 -6.70
C SER A 133 -5.60 3.46 -5.38
N ASN A 134 -5.28 4.26 -4.37
CA ASN A 134 -5.05 3.79 -3.01
C ASN A 134 -6.28 4.01 -2.12
N GLY A 135 -6.40 3.14 -1.14
CA GLY A 135 -7.40 3.26 -0.09
C GLY A 135 -7.01 2.55 1.20
N VAL A 136 -7.88 2.65 2.16
CA VAL A 136 -7.77 1.97 3.44
C VAL A 136 -9.01 1.14 3.68
N VAL A 137 -8.83 -0.14 3.97
CA VAL A 137 -9.90 -1.04 4.41
C VAL A 137 -9.79 -1.28 5.90
N ARG A 138 -10.93 -1.39 6.60
CA ARG A 138 -10.98 -1.56 8.06
C ARG A 138 -11.77 -2.78 8.48
N SER A 139 -11.36 -3.31 9.64
CA SER A 139 -12.08 -4.28 10.45
C SER A 139 -12.44 -3.67 11.79
N HIS A 140 -13.68 -3.90 12.25
CA HIS A 140 -14.18 -3.47 13.55
C HIS A 140 -14.40 -4.62 14.54
N ASP A 141 -13.97 -5.83 14.18
CA ASP A 141 -14.19 -7.06 14.94
C ASP A 141 -12.91 -7.88 15.17
N GLY A 142 -11.77 -7.17 15.22
CA GLY A 142 -10.48 -7.78 15.48
C GLY A 142 -9.92 -8.56 14.29
N GLY A 143 -10.25 -8.17 13.06
CA GLY A 143 -9.72 -8.76 11.83
C GLY A 143 -10.53 -9.95 11.29
N LYS A 144 -11.73 -10.21 11.84
CA LYS A 144 -12.59 -11.32 11.38
C LYS A 144 -13.36 -10.97 10.11
N THR A 145 -13.85 -9.73 10.01
CA THR A 145 -14.50 -9.21 8.79
C THR A 145 -13.89 -7.89 8.36
N TRP A 146 -13.89 -7.63 7.06
CA TRP A 146 -13.28 -6.46 6.44
C TRP A 146 -14.26 -5.80 5.47
N GLY A 147 -14.32 -4.46 5.52
CA GLY A 147 -15.26 -3.71 4.69
C GLY A 147 -15.00 -2.23 4.72
N ASP A 148 -15.51 -1.48 5.66
CA ASP A 148 -15.38 -0.03 5.87
C ASP A 148 -14.17 0.60 5.11
N PHE A 149 -14.42 1.03 3.86
CA PHE A 149 -13.39 1.43 2.92
C PHE A 149 -13.41 2.95 2.69
N SER A 150 -12.23 3.55 2.57
CA SER A 150 -12.07 4.94 2.15
C SER A 150 -10.93 5.09 1.14
N PHE A 151 -11.10 5.94 0.12
CA PHE A 151 -10.01 6.31 -0.77
C PHE A 151 -9.05 7.29 -0.09
N VAL A 152 -7.74 7.12 -0.35
CA VAL A 152 -6.66 8.06 0.01
C VAL A 152 -6.26 8.86 -1.22
N PHE A 153 -5.83 8.18 -2.26
CA PHE A 153 -5.51 8.75 -3.55
C PHE A 153 -6.34 8.05 -4.62
N ARG A 154 -7.17 8.80 -5.31
CA ARG A 154 -7.99 8.28 -6.40
C ARG A 154 -7.47 8.80 -7.72
N THR A 155 -7.23 7.90 -8.64
CA THR A 155 -7.01 8.21 -10.05
C THR A 155 -8.31 8.75 -10.61
N GLN A 156 -8.24 9.82 -11.40
CA GLN A 156 -9.37 10.32 -12.18
C GLN A 156 -9.11 10.02 -13.65
N PRO A 157 -10.11 9.64 -14.44
CA PRO A 157 -9.95 9.50 -15.87
C PRO A 157 -9.42 10.81 -16.47
N PRO A 158 -8.51 10.77 -17.47
CA PRO A 158 -8.01 11.96 -18.11
C PRO A 158 -9.20 12.76 -18.69
N GLY A 159 -9.20 14.05 -18.45
CA GLY A 159 -10.10 14.94 -19.17
C GLY A 159 -9.74 14.94 -20.67
N PRO A 160 -10.69 15.29 -21.55
CA PRO A 160 -10.47 15.26 -23.00
C PRO A 160 -9.29 16.12 -23.48
N ASP A 161 -8.84 17.05 -22.66
CA ASP A 161 -7.72 17.96 -22.93
C ASP A 161 -6.50 17.71 -22.01
N ASP A 162 -6.52 16.67 -21.17
CA ASP A 162 -5.50 16.43 -20.17
C ASP A 162 -4.43 15.48 -20.72
N TYR A 163 -3.41 16.05 -21.35
CA TYR A 163 -2.21 15.33 -21.81
C TYR A 163 -1.28 14.86 -20.67
N GLN A 164 -1.70 15.00 -19.42
CA GLN A 164 -0.94 14.54 -18.28
C GLN A 164 -1.21 13.05 -18.06
N PRO A 165 -0.17 12.21 -18.00
CA PRO A 165 -0.38 10.81 -17.67
C PRO A 165 -0.97 10.73 -16.26
N GLU A 166 -1.97 9.89 -16.13
CA GLU A 166 -2.67 9.63 -14.89
C GLU A 166 -1.70 9.22 -13.78
N PRO A 167 -1.86 9.73 -12.56
CA PRO A 167 -1.13 9.21 -11.43
C PRO A 167 -1.46 7.71 -11.24
N ARG A 168 -0.44 6.90 -10.99
CA ARG A 168 -0.59 5.49 -10.65
C ARG A 168 -0.16 5.32 -9.22
N TYR A 169 -1.09 5.03 -8.35
CA TYR A 169 -0.80 4.85 -6.93
C TYR A 169 -0.68 3.37 -6.60
N SER A 170 0.48 2.94 -6.13
CA SER A 170 0.73 1.55 -5.78
C SER A 170 1.11 1.38 -4.30
N GLU A 171 2.37 1.16 -4.00
CA GLU A 171 2.78 0.98 -2.62
C GLU A 171 2.46 2.23 -1.80
N MET A 172 1.76 2.04 -0.69
CA MET A 172 1.39 3.11 0.25
C MET A 172 1.65 2.63 1.66
N ASP A 173 2.21 3.51 2.48
CA ASP A 173 2.33 3.30 3.90
C ASP A 173 1.67 4.45 4.68
N ILE A 174 1.28 4.19 5.93
CA ILE A 174 0.60 5.17 6.78
C ILE A 174 1.29 5.22 8.12
N ALA A 175 1.66 6.42 8.54
CA ALA A 175 2.13 6.73 9.89
C ALA A 175 0.98 7.34 10.71
N GLN A 176 0.75 6.79 11.90
CA GLN A 176 -0.20 7.32 12.88
C GLN A 176 0.55 8.20 13.88
N LEU A 177 0.21 9.50 13.91
CA LEU A 177 0.86 10.49 14.76
C LEU A 177 0.28 10.48 16.18
N PRO A 178 1.03 10.95 17.19
CA PRO A 178 0.55 11.02 18.58
C PRO A 178 -0.67 11.92 18.79
N ASN A 179 -0.92 12.87 17.90
CA ASN A 179 -2.11 13.72 17.92
C ASN A 179 -3.36 13.07 17.28
N GLY A 180 -3.27 11.79 16.90
CA GLY A 180 -4.36 11.05 16.23
C GLY A 180 -4.48 11.30 14.72
N HIS A 181 -3.63 12.15 14.14
CA HIS A 181 -3.59 12.33 12.69
C HIS A 181 -2.89 11.14 12.01
N TRP A 182 -3.31 10.85 10.78
CA TRP A 182 -2.69 9.84 9.94
C TRP A 182 -2.04 10.50 8.73
N VAL A 183 -0.81 10.11 8.42
CA VAL A 183 -0.08 10.60 7.25
C VAL A 183 0.18 9.42 6.31
N ALA A 184 -0.34 9.50 5.10
CA ALA A 184 -0.17 8.49 4.07
C ALA A 184 0.91 8.93 3.07
N PHE A 185 1.81 8.01 2.74
CA PHE A 185 2.88 8.15 1.77
C PHE A 185 2.64 7.16 0.65
N SER A 186 2.25 7.63 -0.52
CA SER A 186 1.95 6.76 -1.66
C SER A 186 2.96 6.92 -2.77
N ARG A 187 3.43 5.81 -3.30
CA ARG A 187 4.18 5.79 -4.54
C ARG A 187 3.26 6.17 -5.69
N ASN A 188 3.59 7.26 -6.35
CA ASN A 188 3.03 7.66 -7.61
C ASN A 188 3.98 7.19 -8.73
N GLU A 189 3.59 6.16 -9.45
CA GLU A 189 4.39 5.55 -10.52
C GLU A 189 4.37 6.35 -11.83
N ARG A 190 4.06 7.63 -11.77
CA ARG A 190 4.09 8.50 -12.94
C ARG A 190 5.48 8.47 -13.57
N ILE A 191 5.58 7.86 -14.72
CA ILE A 191 6.84 7.76 -15.45
C ILE A 191 7.06 9.08 -16.19
N THR A 192 7.92 9.94 -15.65
CA THR A 192 8.41 11.11 -16.36
C THR A 192 9.66 10.73 -17.16
N MET A 193 9.74 11.17 -18.41
CA MET A 193 10.95 11.02 -19.24
C MET A 193 12.04 12.01 -18.79
N GLY A 194 12.85 11.59 -17.85
CA GLY A 194 14.01 12.36 -17.40
C GLY A 194 15.00 11.45 -16.68
N PRO A 195 16.23 11.88 -16.43
CA PRO A 195 17.23 11.08 -15.72
C PRO A 195 16.82 10.69 -14.29
N VAL A 196 15.71 11.24 -13.79
CA VAL A 196 15.13 10.99 -12.46
C VAL A 196 13.73 10.34 -12.54
N GLY A 197 13.36 9.76 -13.67
CA GLY A 197 12.00 9.45 -14.12
C GLY A 197 11.27 8.26 -13.46
N TRP A 198 11.49 7.96 -12.20
CA TRP A 198 10.91 6.78 -11.55
C TRP A 198 9.99 7.13 -10.38
N GLY A 199 8.90 7.84 -10.69
CA GLY A 199 7.87 8.09 -9.72
C GLY A 199 8.21 9.14 -8.67
N SER A 200 7.25 9.38 -7.83
CA SER A 200 7.34 10.26 -6.66
C SER A 200 6.60 9.65 -5.48
N THR A 201 6.79 10.22 -4.31
CA THR A 201 5.90 9.98 -3.18
C THR A 201 4.94 11.15 -3.07
N ASP A 202 3.64 10.88 -3.14
CA ASP A 202 2.60 11.85 -2.80
C ASP A 202 2.18 11.66 -1.35
N VAL A 203 1.89 12.76 -0.66
CA VAL A 203 1.56 12.76 0.77
C VAL A 203 0.15 13.27 1.02
N ALA A 204 -0.60 12.56 1.86
CA ALA A 204 -1.92 12.96 2.32
C ALA A 204 -2.06 12.86 3.84
N LEU A 205 -2.85 13.76 4.40
CA LEU A 205 -3.17 13.86 5.81
C LEU A 205 -4.64 13.56 6.06
N SER A 206 -4.91 12.77 7.08
CA SER A 206 -6.24 12.55 7.66
C SER A 206 -6.23 12.97 9.14
N THR A 207 -7.30 13.66 9.56
CA THR A 207 -7.54 14.08 10.94
C THR A 207 -8.72 13.32 11.58
N ASN A 208 -9.18 12.26 10.93
CA ASN A 208 -10.34 11.49 11.35
C ASN A 208 -10.14 9.96 11.12
N LEU A 209 -9.01 9.45 11.55
CA LEU A 209 -8.64 8.02 11.52
C LEU A 209 -8.72 7.42 10.10
N GLY A 210 -8.24 8.20 9.10
CA GLY A 210 -8.18 7.74 7.72
C GLY A 210 -9.52 7.66 6.99
N ARG A 211 -10.60 8.28 7.49
CA ARG A 211 -11.91 8.27 6.82
C ARG A 211 -12.00 9.26 5.68
N THR A 212 -11.34 10.40 5.83
CA THR A 212 -11.16 11.37 4.75
C THR A 212 -9.72 11.86 4.70
N TRP A 213 -9.27 12.25 3.52
CA TRP A 213 -7.89 12.59 3.27
C TRP A 213 -7.74 13.88 2.49
N ARG A 214 -6.70 14.64 2.79
CA ARG A 214 -6.31 15.85 2.08
C ARG A 214 -4.84 15.78 1.70
N ARG A 215 -4.51 16.01 0.43
CA ARG A 215 -3.12 16.12 -0.01
C ARG A 215 -2.42 17.26 0.71
N THR A 216 -1.20 17.05 1.15
CA THR A 216 -0.41 18.08 1.86
C THR A 216 0.41 18.94 0.92
N GLY A 217 0.71 18.44 -0.28
CA GLY A 217 1.65 19.06 -1.21
C GLY A 217 3.08 18.55 -1.04
N GLY A 218 3.39 17.85 0.06
CA GLY A 218 4.68 17.19 0.24
C GLY A 218 4.91 16.12 -0.83
N SER A 219 6.13 16.06 -1.37
CA SER A 219 6.52 15.09 -2.38
C SER A 219 8.02 14.86 -2.37
N LEU A 220 8.42 13.60 -2.53
CA LEU A 220 9.80 13.20 -2.80
C LEU A 220 9.89 12.63 -4.21
N GLN A 221 10.82 13.13 -5.00
CA GLN A 221 11.02 12.72 -6.39
C GLN A 221 12.03 11.57 -6.51
N GLY A 222 11.80 10.67 -7.48
CA GLY A 222 12.72 9.58 -7.77
C GLY A 222 12.81 8.54 -6.67
N VAL A 223 11.72 8.26 -5.97
CA VAL A 223 11.68 7.32 -4.84
C VAL A 223 10.54 6.32 -4.97
N SER A 224 10.69 5.16 -4.32
CA SER A 224 9.68 4.10 -4.26
C SER A 224 9.80 3.28 -2.97
N GLN A 225 8.83 2.43 -2.71
CA GLN A 225 8.81 1.48 -1.57
C GLN A 225 9.04 2.19 -0.22
N GLN A 226 8.37 3.30 -0.04
CA GLN A 226 8.48 4.11 1.16
C GLN A 226 7.83 3.45 2.36
N LYS A 227 8.47 3.63 3.53
CA LYS A 227 7.98 3.19 4.83
C LYS A 227 8.15 4.32 5.83
N GLY A 228 7.04 4.70 6.47
CA GLY A 228 6.99 5.75 7.47
C GLY A 228 7.00 5.20 8.89
N VAL A 229 7.82 5.80 9.75
CA VAL A 229 7.79 5.54 11.19
C VAL A 229 7.75 6.86 11.95
N VAL A 230 6.96 6.91 13.00
CA VAL A 230 6.90 8.07 13.89
C VAL A 230 7.99 7.94 14.94
N LEU A 231 8.82 8.97 15.07
CA LEU A 231 9.88 9.07 16.04
C LEU A 231 9.34 9.54 17.40
N PRO A 232 10.10 9.33 18.50
CA PRO A 232 9.64 9.72 19.84
C PRO A 232 9.32 11.20 20.03
N ASP A 233 9.87 12.07 19.21
CA ASP A 233 9.61 13.53 19.19
C ASP A 233 8.43 13.93 18.31
N GLY A 234 7.75 12.94 17.69
CA GLY A 234 6.60 13.16 16.80
C GLY A 234 6.98 13.42 15.34
N ALA A 235 8.27 13.50 15.00
CA ALA A 235 8.71 13.59 13.62
C ALA A 235 8.44 12.28 12.86
N ILE A 236 8.32 12.35 11.55
CA ILE A 236 8.17 11.20 10.70
C ILE A 236 9.49 10.91 9.99
N ALA A 237 10.05 9.73 10.20
CA ALA A 237 11.14 9.22 9.39
C ALA A 237 10.57 8.36 8.27
N LEU A 238 10.81 8.75 7.03
CA LEU A 238 10.41 8.03 5.83
C LEU A 238 11.63 7.37 5.20
N THR A 239 11.69 6.06 5.22
CA THR A 239 12.69 5.29 4.48
C THR A 239 12.18 5.00 3.08
N PHE A 240 13.07 4.95 2.10
CA PHE A 240 12.70 4.70 0.71
C PHE A 240 13.86 4.13 -0.10
N ARG A 241 13.51 3.52 -1.23
CA ARG A 241 14.47 3.21 -2.29
C ARG A 241 14.61 4.42 -3.20
N SER A 242 15.83 4.94 -3.34
CA SER A 242 16.11 5.99 -4.30
C SER A 242 16.39 5.41 -5.69
N HIS A 243 15.89 6.09 -6.71
CA HIS A 243 16.21 5.82 -8.10
C HIS A 243 17.27 6.78 -8.68
N SER A 244 17.58 7.86 -7.95
CA SER A 244 18.60 8.84 -8.33
C SER A 244 20.00 8.40 -7.94
N TRP A 245 20.13 7.60 -6.90
CA TRP A 245 21.36 6.93 -6.48
C TRP A 245 21.04 5.49 -6.09
N ALA A 246 22.01 4.61 -6.29
CA ALA A 246 21.82 3.19 -5.98
C ALA A 246 21.86 2.96 -4.46
N GLY A 247 20.70 3.00 -3.80
CA GLY A 247 20.62 2.68 -2.38
C GLY A 247 19.37 3.19 -1.67
N PRO A 248 19.23 2.85 -0.39
CA PRO A 248 18.16 3.37 0.46
C PRO A 248 18.44 4.82 0.85
N GLY A 249 17.36 5.57 1.10
CA GLY A 249 17.42 6.91 1.65
C GLY A 249 16.49 7.04 2.85
N VAL A 250 16.70 8.10 3.61
CA VAL A 250 15.82 8.51 4.72
C VAL A 250 15.53 10.00 4.57
N ALA A 251 14.26 10.37 4.70
CA ALA A 251 13.81 11.76 4.85
C ALA A 251 13.14 11.93 6.21
N ILE A 252 13.25 13.10 6.80
CA ILE A 252 12.60 13.42 8.07
C ILE A 252 11.66 14.61 7.85
N SER A 253 10.41 14.46 8.27
CA SER A 253 9.42 15.53 8.27
C SER A 253 9.02 15.88 9.70
N TYR A 254 9.02 17.18 10.02
CA TYR A 254 8.60 17.75 11.31
C TYR A 254 7.22 18.44 11.24
N ASP A 255 6.56 18.38 10.11
CA ASP A 255 5.35 19.15 9.80
C ASP A 255 4.22 18.28 9.18
N GLU A 256 4.12 17.03 9.62
CA GLU A 256 3.10 16.07 9.18
C GLU A 256 3.15 15.78 7.66
N GLY A 257 4.36 15.74 7.10
CA GLY A 257 4.57 15.42 5.69
C GLY A 257 4.25 16.56 4.72
N ARG A 258 4.30 17.82 5.18
CA ARG A 258 4.14 18.99 4.29
C ARG A 258 5.44 19.35 3.59
N SER A 259 6.58 19.07 4.27
CA SER A 259 7.93 19.23 3.72
C SER A 259 8.86 18.12 4.20
#